data_770c18059bd8618b5a5cc05df307d0df
#
_entry.id   770c18059bd8618b5a5cc05df307d0df
#
_cell.length_a   1.000
_cell.length_b   1.000
_cell.length_c   1.000
_cell.angle_alpha   90.00
_cell.angle_beta   90.00
_cell.angle_gamma   90.00
#
_symmetry.space_group_name_H-M   'P 1'
#
loop_
_entity.id
_entity.type
_entity.pdbx_description
1 polymer ?
#
loop_
_entity_poly.entity_id
_entity_poly.type
_entity_poly.pdbx_seq_one_letter_code
_entity_poly.pdbx_strand_id
1 'polypeptide(L)'
;MKLWKRWTAAVLVAAMALLLLAACGPSGPSAPDAPDKPGSSETGKDPTDPGTGEPGKDPADEKTEEQKKAAVVDALNMVRKDYGNNTPLELNEQACAMAEKMAKLQLDWLLGKYSNDPNGERYTRDWNAISRLTVKGKKLVGVGGYGGDPTESVIRGWAKDAGKWKPALVMSTEATLVGVGVVQNTDEKTKDKYPIMVVVMTY
;
A
#
# COMPACT_ATOMS: atom_id res chain seq x y z
N MET A 1 -17.06 -37.00 -2.73
CA MET A 1 -17.04 -35.52 -2.62
C MET A 1 -15.71 -34.89 -2.12
N LYS A 2 -14.63 -35.67 -1.88
CA LYS A 2 -13.32 -35.13 -1.41
C LYS A 2 -12.30 -34.80 -2.51
N LEU A 3 -12.48 -35.28 -3.73
CA LEU A 3 -11.56 -35.08 -4.86
C LEU A 3 -11.75 -33.73 -5.58
N TRP A 4 -12.93 -33.16 -5.59
CA TRP A 4 -13.20 -31.90 -6.29
C TRP A 4 -12.54 -30.68 -5.62
N LYS A 5 -12.42 -30.67 -4.28
CA LYS A 5 -11.76 -29.57 -3.55
C LYS A 5 -10.25 -29.48 -3.78
N ARG A 6 -9.60 -30.57 -4.22
CA ARG A 6 -8.15 -30.60 -4.49
C ARG A 6 -7.80 -30.03 -5.86
N TRP A 7 -8.72 -30.08 -6.82
CA TRP A 7 -8.50 -29.57 -8.18
C TRP A 7 -8.65 -28.06 -8.28
N THR A 8 -9.51 -27.44 -7.48
CA THR A 8 -9.69 -25.99 -7.48
C THR A 8 -8.48 -25.24 -6.92
N ALA A 9 -7.77 -25.84 -5.94
CA ALA A 9 -6.54 -25.24 -5.39
C ALA A 9 -5.36 -25.30 -6.40
N ALA A 10 -5.25 -26.39 -7.18
CA ALA A 10 -4.18 -26.54 -8.17
C ALA A 10 -4.31 -25.60 -9.37
N VAL A 11 -5.54 -25.28 -9.79
CA VAL A 11 -5.79 -24.35 -10.90
C VAL A 11 -5.48 -22.91 -10.50
N LEU A 12 -5.71 -22.55 -9.24
CA LEU A 12 -5.47 -21.18 -8.73
C LEU A 12 -3.97 -20.87 -8.63
N VAL A 13 -3.15 -21.86 -8.28
CA VAL A 13 -1.68 -21.71 -8.21
C VAL A 13 -1.06 -21.61 -9.62
N ALA A 14 -1.60 -22.33 -10.60
CA ALA A 14 -1.12 -22.27 -11.99
C ALA A 14 -1.44 -20.92 -12.67
N ALA A 15 -2.56 -20.28 -12.33
CA ALA A 15 -2.93 -18.98 -12.87
C ALA A 15 -2.05 -17.83 -12.34
N MET A 16 -1.53 -17.93 -11.11
CA MET A 16 -0.61 -16.93 -10.56
C MET A 16 0.81 -17.02 -11.13
N ALA A 17 1.26 -18.20 -11.55
CA ALA A 17 2.59 -18.39 -12.12
C ALA A 17 2.72 -17.83 -13.55
N LEU A 18 1.62 -17.73 -14.30
CA LEU A 18 1.62 -17.22 -15.68
C LEU A 18 1.64 -15.68 -15.78
N LEU A 19 1.29 -14.97 -14.72
CA LEU A 19 1.30 -13.49 -14.71
C LEU A 19 2.67 -12.88 -14.42
N LEU A 20 3.66 -13.66 -13.99
CA LEU A 20 5.01 -13.19 -13.67
C LEU A 20 5.99 -13.21 -14.86
N LEU A 21 5.60 -13.77 -16.00
CA LEU A 21 6.47 -13.92 -17.18
C LEU A 21 6.28 -12.86 -18.29
N ALA A 22 5.37 -11.89 -18.12
CA ALA A 22 5.06 -10.90 -19.15
C ALA A 22 5.79 -9.54 -18.99
N ALA A 23 6.79 -9.42 -18.10
CA ALA A 23 7.48 -8.16 -17.82
C ALA A 23 8.92 -8.07 -18.36
N CYS A 24 9.29 -8.81 -19.38
CA CYS A 24 10.57 -8.62 -20.09
C CYS A 24 10.31 -8.46 -21.60
N GLY A 25 10.15 -7.22 -22.05
CA GLY A 25 10.14 -6.84 -23.47
C GLY A 25 11.43 -6.11 -23.81
N PRO A 26 12.02 -6.34 -25.02
CA PRO A 26 13.39 -5.96 -25.34
C PRO A 26 13.54 -4.51 -25.82
N SER A 27 14.69 -3.96 -25.45
CA SER A 27 15.26 -2.70 -25.94
C SER A 27 15.64 -2.78 -27.41
N GLY A 28 15.40 -1.74 -28.19
CA GLY A 28 16.05 -1.54 -29.46
C GLY A 28 15.74 -0.18 -30.07
N PRO A 29 16.47 0.27 -31.11
CA PRO A 29 17.84 0.74 -31.07
C PRO A 29 18.00 2.25 -31.42
N SER A 30 19.20 2.73 -31.13
CA SER A 30 19.98 3.95 -31.44
C SER A 30 19.68 4.77 -32.67
N ALA A 31 19.74 6.08 -32.50
CA ALA A 31 20.46 7.21 -33.12
C ALA A 31 20.51 7.35 -34.66
N PRO A 32 20.73 8.58 -35.24
CA PRO A 32 22.08 9.12 -35.36
C PRO A 32 22.27 10.66 -35.22
N ASP A 33 23.49 10.95 -34.80
CA ASP A 33 24.44 12.00 -35.19
C ASP A 33 24.09 13.48 -35.40
N ALA A 34 24.99 14.22 -34.79
CA ALA A 34 25.30 15.65 -34.70
C ALA A 34 25.65 16.35 -36.08
N PRO A 35 25.92 17.68 -36.12
CA PRO A 35 27.31 18.12 -36.00
C PRO A 35 27.62 19.45 -35.25
N ASP A 36 28.84 19.42 -34.73
CA ASP A 36 29.91 20.43 -34.60
C ASP A 36 29.67 21.95 -34.42
N LYS A 37 30.19 22.43 -33.24
CA LYS A 37 31.25 23.44 -32.90
C LYS A 37 31.29 24.82 -33.62
N PRO A 38 32.00 25.91 -33.13
CA PRO A 38 33.07 25.95 -32.12
C PRO A 38 33.11 27.17 -31.17
N GLY A 39 33.92 27.06 -30.15
CA GLY A 39 34.91 28.13 -29.78
C GLY A 39 34.61 29.02 -28.60
N SER A 40 35.43 28.99 -27.62
CA SER A 40 36.40 29.97 -27.11
C SER A 40 36.50 30.02 -25.57
N SER A 41 37.64 29.60 -25.06
CA SER A 41 38.57 30.22 -24.11
C SER A 41 38.02 31.19 -23.04
N GLU A 42 38.24 31.02 -21.74
CA GLU A 42 39.42 31.39 -20.98
C GLU A 42 39.27 31.21 -19.47
N THR A 43 40.35 30.65 -18.92
CA THR A 43 41.03 30.97 -17.66
C THR A 43 40.27 31.27 -16.35
N GLY A 44 40.50 30.40 -15.38
CA GLY A 44 41.04 30.91 -14.14
C GLY A 44 40.28 30.83 -12.86
N LYS A 45 40.86 30.08 -11.97
CA LYS A 45 40.76 30.08 -10.51
C LYS A 45 39.93 28.97 -9.86
N ASP A 46 40.67 27.98 -9.46
CA ASP A 46 40.40 27.19 -8.26
C ASP A 46 40.11 28.09 -7.07
N PRO A 47 38.99 27.87 -6.38
CA PRO A 47 39.11 27.75 -4.96
C PRO A 47 38.22 26.64 -4.39
N THR A 48 38.87 25.71 -3.68
CA THR A 48 38.36 25.12 -2.43
C THR A 48 37.01 24.45 -2.46
N ASP A 49 37.08 23.15 -2.54
CA ASP A 49 36.05 22.19 -2.14
C ASP A 49 35.40 22.58 -0.80
N PRO A 50 34.09 22.87 -0.77
CA PRO A 50 33.31 22.81 0.45
C PRO A 50 32.41 21.58 0.35
N GLY A 51 32.81 20.56 1.08
CA GLY A 51 32.01 19.46 1.61
C GLY A 51 30.61 19.27 1.01
N THR A 52 30.41 18.22 0.25
CA THR A 52 29.11 17.61 -0.03
C THR A 52 28.47 17.16 1.29
N GLY A 53 27.89 18.14 2.02
CA GLY A 53 26.90 17.85 3.04
C GLY A 53 25.66 17.37 2.31
N GLU A 54 25.27 16.11 2.52
CA GLU A 54 23.91 15.68 2.25
C GLU A 54 22.95 16.74 2.82
N PRO A 55 21.93 17.19 2.07
CA PRO A 55 20.92 18.05 2.63
C PRO A 55 20.24 17.27 3.75
N GLY A 56 20.56 17.61 4.99
CA GLY A 56 19.92 17.11 6.17
C GLY A 56 18.41 17.28 6.00
N LYS A 57 17.69 16.19 6.06
CA LYS A 57 16.24 16.19 6.13
C LYS A 57 15.86 17.02 7.34
N ASP A 58 15.25 18.18 7.10
CA ASP A 58 14.80 19.08 8.16
C ASP A 58 13.80 18.32 9.05
N PRO A 59 14.01 18.25 10.38
CA PRO A 59 13.09 17.55 11.28
C PRO A 59 11.70 18.16 11.34
N ALA A 60 11.51 19.36 10.74
CA ALA A 60 10.24 20.08 10.71
C ALA A 60 9.21 19.56 9.70
N ASP A 61 9.57 18.65 8.78
CA ASP A 61 8.70 18.16 7.70
C ASP A 61 8.06 16.79 7.97
N GLU A 62 8.29 16.18 9.13
CA GLU A 62 7.68 14.89 9.42
C GLU A 62 6.24 15.08 9.91
N LYS A 63 5.27 14.78 9.02
CA LYS A 63 3.84 14.81 9.34
C LYS A 63 3.54 13.98 10.58
N THR A 64 2.71 14.51 11.47
CA THR A 64 2.21 13.75 12.61
C THR A 64 1.39 12.55 12.12
N GLU A 65 1.17 11.57 12.99
CA GLU A 65 0.38 10.39 12.64
C GLU A 65 -1.05 10.77 12.24
N GLU A 66 -1.66 11.73 12.92
CA GLU A 66 -2.98 12.27 12.57
C GLU A 66 -2.98 12.93 11.20
N GLN A 67 -1.95 13.71 10.87
CA GLN A 67 -1.81 14.32 9.54
C GLN A 67 -1.63 13.27 8.44
N LYS A 68 -0.92 12.19 8.71
CA LYS A 68 -0.78 11.06 7.78
C LYS A 68 -2.12 10.36 7.58
N LYS A 69 -2.85 10.06 8.66
CA LYS A 69 -4.19 9.47 8.58
C LYS A 69 -5.16 10.35 7.80
N ALA A 70 -5.18 11.64 8.08
CA ALA A 70 -6.03 12.60 7.36
C ALA A 70 -5.71 12.65 5.86
N ALA A 71 -4.43 12.71 5.49
CA ALA A 71 -4.00 12.72 4.09
C ALA A 71 -4.44 11.46 3.32
N VAL A 72 -4.43 10.28 3.97
CA VAL A 72 -4.91 9.04 3.38
C VAL A 72 -6.43 9.11 3.13
N VAL A 73 -7.19 9.65 4.07
CA VAL A 73 -8.65 9.80 3.95
C VAL A 73 -9.00 10.80 2.84
N ASP A 74 -8.29 11.91 2.76
CA ASP A 74 -8.48 12.91 1.70
C ASP A 74 -8.20 12.32 0.32
N ALA A 75 -7.08 11.60 0.16
CA ALA A 75 -6.75 10.90 -1.08
C ALA A 75 -7.81 9.85 -1.45
N LEU A 76 -8.31 9.10 -0.47
CA LEU A 76 -9.36 8.11 -0.69
C LEU A 76 -10.68 8.78 -1.12
N ASN A 77 -11.11 9.85 -0.47
CA ASN A 77 -12.31 10.59 -0.82
C ASN A 77 -12.21 11.22 -2.21
N MET A 78 -11.05 11.75 -2.57
CA MET A 78 -10.79 12.27 -3.92
C MET A 78 -10.92 11.16 -4.97
N VAL A 79 -10.27 10.02 -4.77
CA VAL A 79 -10.36 8.89 -5.71
C VAL A 79 -11.79 8.36 -5.77
N ARG A 80 -12.51 8.23 -4.66
CA ARG A 80 -13.92 7.82 -4.65
C ARG A 80 -14.78 8.73 -5.53
N LYS A 81 -14.60 10.05 -5.41
CA LYS A 81 -15.31 11.04 -6.22
C LYS A 81 -15.03 10.87 -7.72
N ASP A 82 -13.78 10.60 -8.11
CA ASP A 82 -13.41 10.36 -9.50
C ASP A 82 -14.06 9.09 -10.09
N TYR A 83 -14.37 8.11 -9.22
CA TYR A 83 -15.12 6.91 -9.59
C TYR A 83 -16.65 7.08 -9.44
N GLY A 84 -17.15 8.32 -9.27
CA GLY A 84 -18.56 8.64 -9.18
C GLY A 84 -19.18 8.39 -7.80
N ASN A 85 -18.38 8.06 -6.79
CA ASN A 85 -18.85 7.87 -5.43
C ASN A 85 -18.71 9.18 -4.62
N ASN A 86 -19.80 9.90 -4.47
CA ASN A 86 -19.84 11.21 -3.78
C ASN A 86 -20.13 11.08 -2.27
N THR A 87 -20.21 9.89 -1.72
CA THR A 87 -20.39 9.68 -0.28
C THR A 87 -19.04 9.86 0.42
N PRO A 88 -18.82 10.92 1.21
CA PRO A 88 -17.57 11.14 1.89
C PRO A 88 -17.39 10.11 3.03
N LEU A 89 -16.15 9.77 3.29
CA LEU A 89 -15.76 8.97 4.45
C LEU A 89 -15.27 9.90 5.56
N GLU A 90 -15.74 9.65 6.77
CA GLU A 90 -15.31 10.37 7.97
C GLU A 90 -14.34 9.50 8.78
N LEU A 91 -13.20 10.08 9.18
CA LEU A 91 -12.23 9.40 10.05
C LEU A 91 -12.87 9.11 11.40
N ASN A 92 -12.72 7.88 11.87
CA ASN A 92 -13.33 7.43 13.11
C ASN A 92 -12.31 6.68 13.98
N GLU A 93 -12.15 7.07 15.25
CA GLU A 93 -11.16 6.50 16.16
C GLU A 93 -11.35 4.99 16.38
N GLN A 94 -12.59 4.53 16.56
CA GLN A 94 -12.86 3.09 16.74
C GLN A 94 -12.48 2.32 15.47
N ALA A 95 -12.73 2.88 14.28
CA ALA A 95 -12.31 2.31 13.01
C ALA A 95 -10.78 2.30 12.87
N CYS A 96 -10.09 3.36 13.34
CA CYS A 96 -8.63 3.41 13.37
C CYS A 96 -8.05 2.30 14.25
N ALA A 97 -8.59 2.10 15.46
CA ALA A 97 -8.15 1.02 16.33
C ALA A 97 -8.34 -0.37 15.72
N MET A 98 -9.40 -0.58 14.90
CA MET A 98 -9.58 -1.84 14.15
C MET A 98 -8.57 -1.95 13.01
N ALA A 99 -8.33 -0.86 12.30
CA ALA A 99 -7.36 -0.82 11.21
C ALA A 99 -5.92 -1.06 11.70
N GLU A 100 -5.54 -0.57 12.89
CA GLU A 100 -4.24 -0.86 13.52
C GLU A 100 -4.08 -2.35 13.85
N LYS A 101 -5.11 -2.99 14.40
CA LYS A 101 -5.10 -4.44 14.63
C LYS A 101 -4.91 -5.21 13.32
N MET A 102 -5.58 -4.77 12.26
CA MET A 102 -5.46 -5.38 10.93
C MET A 102 -4.09 -5.12 10.32
N ALA A 103 -3.51 -3.92 10.49
CA ALA A 103 -2.16 -3.59 10.03
C ALA A 103 -1.11 -4.47 10.73
N LYS A 104 -1.25 -4.65 12.05
CA LYS A 104 -0.39 -5.56 12.81
C LYS A 104 -0.50 -6.99 12.31
N LEU A 105 -1.70 -7.49 12.07
CA LEU A 105 -1.93 -8.83 11.54
C LEU A 105 -1.27 -9.02 10.17
N GLN A 106 -1.41 -8.05 9.27
CA GLN A 106 -0.81 -8.11 7.94
C GLN A 106 0.72 -8.02 8.00
N LEU A 107 1.27 -7.16 8.87
CA LEU A 107 2.71 -7.09 9.09
C LEU A 107 3.24 -8.42 9.64
N ASP A 108 2.60 -8.98 10.66
CA ASP A 108 2.97 -10.28 11.25
C ASP A 108 2.95 -11.41 10.20
N TRP A 109 2.02 -11.36 9.25
CA TRP A 109 1.98 -12.30 8.12
C TRP A 109 3.18 -12.11 7.18
N LEU A 110 3.49 -10.86 6.81
CA LEU A 110 4.65 -10.54 5.96
C LEU A 110 5.98 -10.92 6.62
N LEU A 111 6.07 -10.80 7.94
CA LEU A 111 7.23 -11.21 8.73
C LEU A 111 7.33 -12.73 8.95
N GLY A 112 6.43 -13.51 8.36
CA GLY A 112 6.45 -14.97 8.44
C GLY A 112 6.01 -15.55 9.78
N LYS A 113 5.37 -14.78 10.67
CA LYS A 113 4.89 -15.31 11.96
C LYS A 113 3.80 -16.39 11.81
N TYR A 114 3.24 -16.51 10.61
CA TYR A 114 2.28 -17.53 10.22
C TYR A 114 2.90 -18.63 9.33
N SER A 115 4.24 -18.72 9.22
CA SER A 115 4.92 -19.71 8.39
C SER A 115 4.63 -21.17 8.80
N ASN A 116 4.32 -21.39 10.08
CA ASN A 116 3.93 -22.71 10.62
C ASN A 116 2.40 -22.96 10.56
N ASP A 117 1.69 -22.20 9.72
CA ASP A 117 0.25 -22.31 9.49
C ASP A 117 -0.02 -22.67 8.02
N PRO A 118 0.27 -23.93 7.62
CA PRO A 118 0.28 -24.34 6.20
C PRO A 118 -1.10 -24.21 5.53
N ASN A 119 -2.17 -24.22 6.32
CA ASN A 119 -3.54 -24.09 5.82
C ASN A 119 -4.07 -22.66 5.93
N GLY A 120 -3.31 -21.72 6.51
CA GLY A 120 -3.75 -20.35 6.76
C GLY A 120 -4.90 -20.23 7.77
N GLU A 121 -5.13 -21.26 8.58
CA GLU A 121 -6.28 -21.32 9.52
C GLU A 121 -6.15 -20.30 10.64
N ARG A 122 -4.95 -20.13 11.20
CA ARG A 122 -4.68 -19.15 12.25
C ARG A 122 -4.85 -17.73 11.71
N TYR A 123 -4.22 -17.42 10.57
CA TYR A 123 -4.36 -16.11 9.94
C TYR A 123 -5.83 -15.82 9.61
N THR A 124 -6.55 -16.76 9.00
CA THR A 124 -7.97 -16.63 8.66
C THR A 124 -8.84 -16.42 9.91
N ARG A 125 -8.58 -17.12 11.00
CA ARG A 125 -9.27 -16.94 12.26
C ARG A 125 -9.05 -15.53 12.82
N ASP A 126 -7.79 -15.09 12.85
CA ASP A 126 -7.42 -13.78 13.41
C ASP A 126 -7.96 -12.63 12.53
N TRP A 127 -7.92 -12.78 11.20
CA TRP A 127 -8.60 -11.91 10.26
C TRP A 127 -10.12 -11.82 10.54
N ASN A 128 -10.77 -12.97 10.65
CA ASN A 128 -12.21 -13.03 10.90
C ASN A 128 -12.58 -12.40 12.25
N ALA A 129 -11.74 -12.54 13.26
CA ALA A 129 -11.95 -11.93 14.56
C ALA A 129 -11.99 -10.39 14.48
N ILE A 130 -11.15 -9.78 13.63
CA ILE A 130 -11.13 -8.33 13.44
C ILE A 130 -12.26 -7.90 12.49
N SER A 131 -12.41 -8.56 11.35
CA SER A 131 -13.32 -8.14 10.27
C SER A 131 -14.82 -8.28 10.62
N ARG A 132 -15.15 -9.06 11.64
CA ARG A 132 -16.53 -9.20 12.14
C ARG A 132 -16.92 -8.13 13.16
N LEU A 133 -15.97 -7.35 13.66
CA LEU A 133 -16.26 -6.26 14.57
C LEU A 133 -17.01 -5.14 13.85
N THR A 134 -17.91 -4.50 14.56
CA THR A 134 -18.68 -3.37 14.05
C THR A 134 -18.13 -2.06 14.62
N VAL A 135 -18.25 -0.99 13.84
CA VAL A 135 -17.93 0.37 14.25
C VAL A 135 -19.23 1.18 14.21
N LYS A 136 -19.67 1.68 15.36
CA LYS A 136 -20.99 2.37 15.49
C LYS A 136 -22.14 1.55 14.87
N GLY A 137 -22.14 0.23 15.07
CA GLY A 137 -23.13 -0.69 14.51
C GLY A 137 -22.99 -1.01 13.03
N LYS A 138 -22.07 -0.38 12.33
CA LYS A 138 -21.79 -0.66 10.90
C LYS A 138 -20.81 -1.81 10.75
N LYS A 139 -21.04 -2.64 9.75
CA LYS A 139 -20.16 -3.77 9.39
C LYS A 139 -19.03 -3.28 8.50
N LEU A 140 -17.93 -4.02 8.49
CA LEU A 140 -16.82 -3.81 7.58
C LEU A 140 -17.28 -3.96 6.12
N VAL A 141 -16.97 -2.96 5.31
CA VAL A 141 -17.29 -2.88 3.88
C VAL A 141 -16.06 -3.13 3.04
N GLY A 142 -14.94 -2.46 3.32
CA GLY A 142 -13.73 -2.54 2.54
C GLY A 142 -12.46 -2.58 3.40
N VAL A 143 -11.42 -3.22 2.88
CA VAL A 143 -10.08 -3.28 3.49
C VAL A 143 -9.01 -3.18 2.40
N GLY A 144 -8.04 -2.32 2.60
CA GLY A 144 -6.83 -2.24 1.79
C GLY A 144 -5.60 -2.08 2.67
N GLY A 145 -4.53 -2.81 2.35
CA GLY A 145 -3.24 -2.69 3.03
C GLY A 145 -2.13 -2.34 2.05
N TYR A 146 -1.15 -1.59 2.53
CA TYR A 146 0.02 -1.19 1.78
C TYR A 146 1.25 -1.07 2.68
N GLY A 147 2.38 -1.54 2.17
CA GLY A 147 3.67 -1.42 2.87
C GLY A 147 4.29 -0.06 2.60
N GLY A 148 3.81 0.97 3.28
CA GLY A 148 4.21 2.36 3.09
C GLY A 148 2.99 3.29 3.18
N ASP A 149 3.17 4.59 2.95
CA ASP A 149 2.05 5.53 2.88
C ASP A 149 1.30 5.34 1.56
N PRO A 150 0.00 4.98 1.58
CA PRO A 150 -0.75 4.76 0.36
C PRO A 150 -0.98 6.10 -0.35
N THR A 151 -0.36 6.23 -1.52
CA THR A 151 -0.56 7.38 -2.42
C THR A 151 -1.90 7.24 -3.18
N GLU A 152 -2.32 8.33 -3.82
CA GLU A 152 -3.49 8.31 -4.72
C GLU A 152 -3.39 7.21 -5.78
N SER A 153 -2.21 6.98 -6.36
CA SER A 153 -1.97 5.93 -7.36
C SER A 153 -2.22 4.53 -6.80
N VAL A 154 -1.79 4.27 -5.56
CA VAL A 154 -2.05 2.99 -4.87
C VAL A 154 -3.55 2.80 -4.65
N ILE A 155 -4.25 3.84 -4.18
CA ILE A 155 -5.70 3.81 -3.93
C ILE A 155 -6.47 3.59 -5.24
N ARG A 156 -6.07 4.22 -6.34
CA ARG A 156 -6.63 3.97 -7.68
C ARG A 156 -6.40 2.53 -8.14
N GLY A 157 -5.26 1.95 -7.78
CA GLY A 157 -4.98 0.53 -8.00
C GLY A 157 -5.94 -0.39 -7.24
N TRP A 158 -6.34 -0.01 -6.02
CA TRP A 158 -7.31 -0.78 -5.24
C TRP A 158 -8.69 -0.88 -5.92
N ALA A 159 -9.12 0.17 -6.62
CA ALA A 159 -10.38 0.14 -7.36
C ALA A 159 -10.41 -0.93 -8.47
N LYS A 160 -9.24 -1.31 -8.98
CA LYS A 160 -9.07 -2.29 -10.07
C LYS A 160 -8.64 -3.68 -9.58
N ASP A 161 -8.51 -3.87 -8.27
CA ASP A 161 -8.10 -5.15 -7.68
C ASP A 161 -9.18 -6.22 -7.92
N ALA A 162 -8.77 -7.45 -8.22
CA ALA A 162 -9.67 -8.55 -8.48
C ALA A 162 -10.42 -9.06 -7.23
N GLY A 163 -9.95 -8.71 -6.04
CA GLY A 163 -10.61 -9.05 -4.78
C GLY A 163 -11.83 -8.18 -4.50
N LYS A 164 -12.65 -8.58 -3.54
CA LYS A 164 -13.84 -7.80 -3.18
C LYS A 164 -13.55 -6.64 -2.21
N TRP A 165 -12.53 -6.77 -1.37
CA TRP A 165 -12.32 -5.86 -0.24
C TRP A 165 -11.71 -4.52 -0.63
N LYS A 166 -10.68 -4.51 -1.48
CA LYS A 166 -10.04 -3.29 -1.93
C LYS A 166 -10.91 -2.43 -2.84
N PRO A 167 -11.60 -2.99 -3.87
CA PRO A 167 -12.55 -2.21 -4.67
C PRO A 167 -13.67 -1.60 -3.83
N ALA A 168 -14.14 -2.30 -2.78
CA ALA A 168 -15.19 -1.80 -1.92
C ALA A 168 -14.79 -0.53 -1.14
N LEU A 169 -13.49 -0.31 -0.85
CA LEU A 169 -13.00 0.95 -0.29
C LEU A 169 -13.37 2.15 -1.17
N VAL A 170 -13.26 1.98 -2.48
CA VAL A 170 -13.47 3.06 -3.44
C VAL A 170 -14.92 3.10 -3.92
N MET A 171 -15.50 1.96 -4.24
CA MET A 171 -16.77 1.86 -4.98
C MET A 171 -18.02 1.86 -4.07
N SER A 172 -17.90 1.38 -2.83
CA SER A 172 -19.09 1.23 -1.99
C SER A 172 -19.65 2.56 -1.52
N THR A 173 -20.94 2.79 -1.78
CA THR A 173 -21.69 3.95 -1.30
C THR A 173 -22.25 3.74 0.11
N GLU A 174 -22.19 2.51 0.64
CA GLU A 174 -22.70 2.18 1.98
C GLU A 174 -21.73 2.62 3.09
N ALA A 175 -20.42 2.69 2.75
CA ALA A 175 -19.39 3.10 3.68
C ALA A 175 -19.45 4.61 3.92
N THR A 176 -19.47 5.00 5.18
CA THR A 176 -19.44 6.41 5.63
C THR A 176 -18.36 6.66 6.68
N LEU A 177 -17.83 5.61 7.31
CA LEU A 177 -16.74 5.72 8.28
C LEU A 177 -15.49 5.05 7.75
N VAL A 178 -14.34 5.62 8.09
CA VAL A 178 -13.04 5.06 7.73
C VAL A 178 -12.10 5.06 8.93
N GLY A 179 -11.31 4.01 9.03
CA GLY A 179 -10.17 3.90 9.92
C GLY A 179 -8.89 3.72 9.13
N VAL A 180 -7.85 4.39 9.56
CA VAL A 180 -6.49 4.23 9.05
C VAL A 180 -5.62 3.75 10.21
N GLY A 181 -5.06 2.56 10.05
CA GLY A 181 -4.14 1.95 11.00
C GLY A 181 -2.73 1.99 10.45
N VAL A 182 -1.80 2.43 11.29
CA VAL A 182 -0.38 2.56 10.95
C VAL A 182 0.42 1.75 11.96
N VAL A 183 1.23 0.81 11.48
CA VAL A 183 2.11 0.01 12.32
C VAL A 183 3.52 0.05 11.77
N GLN A 184 4.45 0.52 12.58
CA GLN A 184 5.87 0.51 12.25
C GLN A 184 6.48 -0.87 12.50
N ASN A 185 7.35 -1.29 11.60
CA ASN A 185 8.13 -2.50 11.80
C ASN A 185 9.39 -2.18 12.60
N THR A 186 9.48 -2.74 13.79
CA THR A 186 10.64 -2.59 14.69
C THR A 186 11.64 -3.75 14.61
N ASP A 187 11.41 -4.74 13.74
CA ASP A 187 12.32 -5.88 13.55
C ASP A 187 13.53 -5.43 12.72
N GLU A 188 14.70 -5.40 13.34
CA GLU A 188 15.97 -4.95 12.76
C GLU A 188 16.35 -5.68 11.46
N LYS A 189 15.87 -6.92 11.26
CA LYS A 189 16.20 -7.72 10.07
C LYS A 189 15.31 -7.41 8.88
N THR A 190 14.15 -6.85 9.12
CA THR A 190 13.10 -6.69 8.09
C THR A 190 12.58 -5.28 7.95
N LYS A 191 12.94 -4.35 8.87
CA LYS A 191 12.45 -2.96 8.86
C LYS A 191 12.79 -2.21 7.56
N ASP A 192 13.94 -2.49 6.94
CA ASP A 192 14.34 -1.83 5.69
C ASP A 192 13.49 -2.28 4.50
N LYS A 193 12.99 -3.53 4.54
CA LYS A 193 12.12 -4.09 3.50
C LYS A 193 10.65 -3.71 3.71
N TYR A 194 10.22 -3.68 4.96
CA TYR A 194 8.84 -3.41 5.35
C TYR A 194 8.83 -2.39 6.50
N PRO A 195 9.19 -1.12 6.25
CA PRO A 195 9.35 -0.13 7.33
C PRO A 195 8.04 0.15 8.07
N ILE A 196 6.94 0.11 7.36
CA ILE A 196 5.62 0.47 7.86
C ILE A 196 4.54 -0.37 7.16
N MET A 197 3.47 -0.67 7.86
CA MET A 197 2.24 -1.21 7.29
C MET A 197 1.09 -0.24 7.56
N VAL A 198 0.46 0.22 6.50
CA VAL A 198 -0.76 1.03 6.57
C VAL A 198 -1.96 0.22 6.10
N VAL A 199 -3.00 0.17 6.89
CA VAL A 199 -4.27 -0.46 6.52
C VAL A 199 -5.40 0.55 6.61
N VAL A 200 -6.24 0.55 5.60
CA VAL A 200 -7.48 1.34 5.53
C VAL A 200 -8.67 0.39 5.62
N MET A 201 -9.61 0.69 6.50
CA MET A 201 -10.86 -0.07 6.68
C MET A 201 -12.05 0.88 6.60
N THR A 202 -13.11 0.49 5.87
CA THR A 202 -14.33 1.30 5.74
C THR A 202 -15.55 0.55 6.27
N TYR A 203 -16.48 1.30 6.87
CA TYR A 203 -17.67 0.81 7.56
C TYR A 203 -18.92 1.57 7.13
#